data_fb2087cd59acefb42a342e51dbfcdd32
#
_entry.id   fb2087cd59acefb42a342e51dbfcdd32
#
_cell.length_a   1.000
_cell.length_b   1.000
_cell.length_c   1.000
_cell.angle_alpha   90.00
_cell.angle_beta   90.00
_cell.angle_gamma   90.00
#
_symmetry.space_group_name_H-M   'P 1'
#
loop_
_entity.id
_entity.type
_entity.pdbx_description
1 polymer ?
#
loop_
_entity_poly.entity_id
_entity_poly.type
_entity_poly.pdbx_seq_one_letter_code
_entity_poly.pdbx_strand_id
1 'polypeptide(L)'
;KELDIKFQRNGSLVACYSENDIEKLEELKNRGIANGVNGLRIVYKDELNKMEQNISEKAVAALYAPSGGIICPFDLNIGMAENAAANGVEFIFDCEVKKINKGDSFYELETSMGILKSKLVINAAGVYADVFHNMVSSKKIHITPRRGVYCLLDKSVGNHVKSTCFSLPDEVYGKGVLVTPTVDGNLLVGPTATDIADKEDTATTAKEIKELIKKANINVKNIPIKQVITSFAGLRAHEDAGDFIVEEVEDAPGFID
;
A
#
# COMPACT_ATOMS: atom_id res chain seq x y z
N LYS A 1 16.08 3.29 -12.33
CA LYS A 1 17.08 3.32 -13.42
C LYS A 1 17.98 2.10 -13.37
N GLU A 2 18.43 1.68 -12.19
CA GLU A 2 19.31 0.51 -12.04
C GLU A 2 18.60 -0.80 -12.38
N LEU A 3 17.30 -0.90 -12.06
CA LEU A 3 16.49 -2.10 -12.30
C LEU A 3 15.58 -1.99 -13.54
N ASP A 4 15.74 -0.92 -14.35
CA ASP A 4 14.93 -0.63 -15.56
C ASP A 4 13.41 -0.68 -15.35
N ILE A 5 12.95 -0.30 -14.16
CA ILE A 5 11.53 -0.31 -13.78
C ILE A 5 10.90 1.02 -14.19
N LYS A 6 9.72 0.95 -14.80
CA LYS A 6 8.93 2.14 -15.15
C LYS A 6 8.51 2.88 -13.88
N PHE A 7 8.91 4.13 -13.78
CA PHE A 7 8.55 5.04 -12.70
C PHE A 7 8.10 6.37 -13.28
N GLN A 8 6.99 6.89 -12.76
CA GLN A 8 6.50 8.21 -13.14
C GLN A 8 6.30 9.07 -11.89
N ARG A 9 6.94 10.24 -11.88
CA ARG A 9 6.73 11.25 -10.84
C ARG A 9 5.55 12.13 -11.24
N ASN A 10 4.35 11.74 -10.80
CA ASN A 10 3.10 12.40 -11.14
C ASN A 10 2.58 13.34 -10.03
N GLY A 11 3.23 13.36 -8.88
CA GLY A 11 2.79 14.09 -7.70
C GLY A 11 1.55 13.50 -7.03
N SER A 12 1.27 13.98 -5.82
CA SER A 12 0.04 13.61 -5.11
C SER A 12 -0.67 14.84 -4.54
N LEU A 13 -2.00 14.75 -4.45
CA LEU A 13 -2.91 15.76 -3.94
C LEU A 13 -3.74 15.18 -2.80
N VAL A 14 -3.53 15.70 -1.59
CA VAL A 14 -4.35 15.37 -0.42
C VAL A 14 -5.37 16.48 -0.24
N ALA A 15 -6.60 16.27 -0.69
CA ALA A 15 -7.64 17.30 -0.71
C ALA A 15 -8.39 17.41 0.63
N CYS A 16 -8.80 18.62 0.98
CA CYS A 16 -9.79 18.90 2.03
C CYS A 16 -11.05 19.55 1.46
N TYR A 17 -12.16 19.41 2.18
CA TYR A 17 -13.50 19.81 1.74
C TYR A 17 -14.15 20.86 2.65
N SER A 18 -13.46 21.30 3.68
CA SER A 18 -13.85 22.35 4.60
C SER A 18 -12.67 23.29 4.82
N GLU A 19 -12.94 24.57 4.93
CA GLU A 19 -11.92 25.55 5.31
C GLU A 19 -11.33 25.26 6.69
N ASN A 20 -12.12 24.67 7.59
CA ASN A 20 -11.67 24.26 8.93
C ASN A 20 -10.61 23.11 8.88
N ASP A 21 -10.53 22.38 7.77
CA ASP A 21 -9.56 21.31 7.60
C ASP A 21 -8.22 21.77 6.99
N ILE A 22 -8.10 23.04 6.63
CA ILE A 22 -6.85 23.61 6.06
C ILE A 22 -5.72 23.53 7.11
N GLU A 23 -6.04 23.69 8.38
CA GLU A 23 -5.05 23.56 9.47
C GLU A 23 -4.46 22.14 9.50
N LYS A 24 -5.28 21.11 9.31
CA LYS A 24 -4.80 19.71 9.21
C LYS A 24 -3.88 19.49 8.00
N LEU A 25 -4.13 20.19 6.87
CA LEU A 25 -3.20 20.15 5.73
C LEU A 25 -1.86 20.81 6.07
N GLU A 26 -1.86 21.93 6.82
CA GLU A 26 -0.64 22.59 7.27
C GLU A 26 0.14 21.70 8.26
N GLU A 27 -0.53 21.03 9.19
CA GLU A 27 0.09 20.05 10.09
C GLU A 27 0.74 18.91 9.30
N LEU A 28 0.02 18.35 8.32
CA LEU A 28 0.54 17.30 7.45
C LEU A 28 1.74 17.78 6.64
N LYS A 29 1.70 19.01 6.11
CA LYS A 29 2.82 19.64 5.42
C LYS A 29 4.04 19.78 6.32
N ASN A 30 3.85 20.31 7.54
CA ASN A 30 4.93 20.52 8.50
C ASN A 30 5.58 19.18 8.90
N ARG A 31 4.79 18.15 9.14
CA ARG A 31 5.29 16.78 9.38
C ARG A 31 6.08 16.25 8.20
N GLY A 32 5.59 16.46 6.97
CA GLY A 32 6.30 16.06 5.76
C GLY A 32 7.64 16.78 5.60
N ILE A 33 7.70 18.10 5.88
CA ILE A 33 8.94 18.89 5.86
C ILE A 33 9.91 18.37 6.92
N ALA A 34 9.45 18.10 8.14
CA ALA A 34 10.27 17.53 9.21
C ALA A 34 10.86 16.16 8.82
N ASN A 35 10.13 15.38 8.00
CA ASN A 35 10.59 14.11 7.45
C ASN A 35 11.44 14.27 6.16
N GLY A 36 11.85 15.48 5.80
CA GLY A 36 12.71 15.73 4.64
C GLY A 36 12.02 15.73 3.28
N VAL A 37 10.69 15.78 3.22
CA VAL A 37 9.97 15.85 1.95
C VAL A 37 10.02 17.26 1.38
N ASN A 38 10.65 17.41 0.22
CA ASN A 38 10.84 18.72 -0.41
C ASN A 38 9.67 19.12 -1.31
N GLY A 39 9.43 20.45 -1.41
CA GLY A 39 8.49 21.03 -2.36
C GLY A 39 7.02 20.92 -1.97
N LEU A 40 6.72 20.51 -0.74
CA LEU A 40 5.36 20.48 -0.21
C LEU A 40 4.75 21.86 -0.15
N ARG A 41 3.53 22.01 -0.66
CA ARG A 41 2.80 23.28 -0.59
C ARG A 41 1.29 23.06 -0.57
N ILE A 42 0.57 23.98 0.08
CA ILE A 42 -0.88 24.03 -0.02
C ILE A 42 -1.25 24.73 -1.33
N VAL A 43 -2.14 24.11 -2.07
CA VAL A 43 -2.76 24.66 -3.28
C VAL A 43 -4.24 24.90 -3.00
N TYR A 44 -4.70 26.10 -3.35
CA TYR A 44 -6.09 26.49 -3.15
C TYR A 44 -6.93 26.26 -4.40
N LYS A 45 -8.23 26.36 -4.28
CA LYS A 45 -9.26 25.96 -5.26
C LYS A 45 -8.94 26.34 -6.70
N ASP A 46 -8.55 27.58 -6.98
CA ASP A 46 -8.33 28.06 -8.35
C ASP A 46 -7.10 27.40 -9.00
N GLU A 47 -6.03 27.24 -8.26
CA GLU A 47 -4.83 26.53 -8.72
C GLU A 47 -5.09 25.03 -8.79
N LEU A 48 -5.74 24.47 -7.78
CA LEU A 48 -6.10 23.05 -7.72
C LEU A 48 -6.93 22.61 -8.94
N ASN A 49 -7.91 23.40 -9.34
CA ASN A 49 -8.73 23.14 -10.53
C ASN A 49 -7.94 23.24 -11.86
N LYS A 50 -6.88 24.06 -11.90
CA LYS A 50 -5.98 24.11 -13.06
C LYS A 50 -5.04 22.92 -13.13
N MET A 51 -4.59 22.43 -11.98
CA MET A 51 -3.72 21.27 -11.88
C MET A 51 -4.49 19.98 -12.20
N GLU A 52 -5.71 19.85 -11.65
CA GLU A 52 -6.51 18.64 -11.74
C GLU A 52 -7.98 18.98 -12.06
N GLN A 53 -8.34 18.86 -13.34
CA GLN A 53 -9.66 19.31 -13.85
C GLN A 53 -10.83 18.47 -13.32
N ASN A 54 -10.57 17.22 -12.96
CA ASN A 54 -11.58 16.30 -12.45
C ASN A 54 -11.57 16.19 -10.92
N ILE A 55 -10.80 17.02 -10.22
CA ILE A 55 -10.93 17.12 -8.76
C ILE A 55 -12.35 17.53 -8.38
N SER A 56 -12.81 17.10 -7.22
CA SER A 56 -14.14 17.45 -6.72
C SER A 56 -14.32 18.98 -6.60
N GLU A 57 -15.44 19.49 -7.06
CA GLU A 57 -15.79 20.93 -6.95
C GLU A 57 -15.94 21.40 -5.50
N LYS A 58 -16.13 20.44 -4.58
CA LYS A 58 -16.20 20.68 -3.14
C LYS A 58 -14.81 20.86 -2.49
N ALA A 59 -13.74 20.50 -3.19
CA ALA A 59 -12.40 20.68 -2.65
C ALA A 59 -12.08 22.17 -2.51
N VAL A 60 -11.67 22.59 -1.31
CA VAL A 60 -11.31 23.97 -1.00
C VAL A 60 -9.80 24.22 -1.09
N ALA A 61 -9.02 23.21 -0.73
CA ALA A 61 -7.57 23.21 -0.83
C ALA A 61 -7.03 21.76 -0.90
N ALA A 62 -5.76 21.62 -1.24
CA ALA A 62 -5.04 20.35 -1.18
C ALA A 62 -3.58 20.58 -0.78
N LEU A 63 -2.98 19.61 -0.08
CA LEU A 63 -1.54 19.51 0.03
C LEU A 63 -1.00 18.84 -1.23
N TYR A 64 -0.17 19.57 -1.97
CA TYR A 64 0.54 19.02 -3.13
C TYR A 64 1.93 18.56 -2.74
N ALA A 65 2.25 17.30 -3.06
CA ALA A 65 3.56 16.71 -2.91
C ALA A 65 4.14 16.36 -4.29
N PRO A 66 5.02 17.20 -4.85
CA PRO A 66 5.58 17.00 -6.19
C PRO A 66 6.50 15.77 -6.28
N SER A 67 7.04 15.32 -5.16
CA SER A 67 7.90 14.13 -5.08
C SER A 67 7.13 12.81 -5.15
N GLY A 68 5.79 12.85 -5.01
CA GLY A 68 4.94 11.69 -5.18
C GLY A 68 5.12 11.04 -6.56
N GLY A 69 5.04 9.72 -6.62
CA GLY A 69 5.20 9.00 -7.87
C GLY A 69 4.49 7.65 -7.85
N ILE A 70 4.36 7.07 -9.02
CA ILE A 70 3.76 5.77 -9.26
C ILE A 70 4.76 4.82 -9.91
N ILE A 71 4.62 3.55 -9.61
CA ILE A 71 5.45 2.45 -10.11
C ILE A 71 4.58 1.21 -10.30
N CYS A 72 4.94 0.32 -11.22
CA CYS A 72 4.34 -1.00 -11.29
C CYS A 72 4.89 -1.88 -10.16
N PRO A 73 4.06 -2.35 -9.21
CA PRO A 73 4.54 -3.17 -8.10
C PRO A 73 5.04 -4.55 -8.55
N PHE A 74 4.50 -5.08 -9.65
CA PHE A 74 4.96 -6.36 -10.23
C PHE A 74 6.38 -6.21 -10.80
N ASP A 75 6.62 -5.18 -11.63
CA ASP A 75 7.94 -4.92 -12.19
C ASP A 75 8.97 -4.65 -11.09
N LEU A 76 8.55 -3.92 -10.03
CA LEU A 76 9.42 -3.67 -8.87
C LEU A 76 9.80 -4.98 -8.17
N ASN A 77 8.83 -5.84 -7.89
CA ASN A 77 9.06 -7.12 -7.22
C ASN A 77 9.96 -8.03 -8.04
N ILE A 78 9.68 -8.16 -9.35
CA ILE A 78 10.48 -9.00 -10.27
C ILE A 78 11.90 -8.45 -10.39
N GLY A 79 12.05 -7.13 -10.62
CA GLY A 79 13.38 -6.52 -10.76
C GLY A 79 14.24 -6.61 -9.50
N MET A 80 13.61 -6.54 -8.31
CA MET A 80 14.32 -6.77 -7.05
C MET A 80 14.75 -8.23 -6.91
N ALA A 81 13.89 -9.19 -7.27
CA ALA A 81 14.20 -10.62 -7.22
C ALA A 81 15.33 -10.98 -8.20
N GLU A 82 15.26 -10.48 -9.45
CA GLU A 82 16.30 -10.69 -10.46
C GLU A 82 17.66 -10.12 -10.00
N ASN A 83 17.64 -8.91 -9.42
CA ASN A 83 18.86 -8.31 -8.87
C ASN A 83 19.41 -9.13 -7.70
N ALA A 84 18.57 -9.63 -6.81
CA ALA A 84 18.98 -10.49 -5.70
C ALA A 84 19.59 -11.80 -6.23
N ALA A 85 18.97 -12.45 -7.21
CA ALA A 85 19.50 -13.65 -7.85
C ALA A 85 20.87 -13.41 -8.51
N ALA A 86 21.01 -12.29 -9.22
CA ALA A 86 22.28 -11.89 -9.83
C ALA A 86 23.40 -11.64 -8.81
N ASN A 87 23.05 -11.33 -7.56
CA ASN A 87 23.96 -11.19 -6.42
C ASN A 87 24.09 -12.46 -5.55
N GLY A 88 23.62 -13.61 -6.04
CA GLY A 88 23.86 -14.92 -5.43
C GLY A 88 22.80 -15.37 -4.42
N VAL A 89 21.65 -14.68 -4.38
CA VAL A 89 20.49 -15.17 -3.59
C VAL A 89 19.86 -16.36 -4.31
N GLU A 90 19.68 -17.44 -3.58
CA GLU A 90 19.00 -18.65 -4.04
C GLU A 90 17.50 -18.54 -3.73
N PHE A 91 16.65 -18.74 -4.75
CA PHE A 91 15.21 -18.79 -4.60
C PHE A 91 14.75 -20.25 -4.62
N ILE A 92 14.08 -20.67 -3.56
CA ILE A 92 13.49 -22.01 -3.47
C ILE A 92 11.98 -21.84 -3.57
N PHE A 93 11.43 -22.06 -4.76
CA PHE A 93 10.00 -21.96 -5.03
C PHE A 93 9.28 -23.23 -4.58
N ASP A 94 7.95 -23.15 -4.38
CA ASP A 94 7.10 -24.26 -3.93
C ASP A 94 7.57 -24.90 -2.61
N CYS A 95 8.30 -24.12 -1.81
CA CYS A 95 8.86 -24.54 -0.53
C CYS A 95 8.12 -23.85 0.62
N GLU A 96 7.09 -24.50 1.11
CA GLU A 96 6.29 -24.01 2.24
C GLU A 96 7.05 -24.25 3.56
N VAL A 97 7.25 -23.20 4.35
CA VAL A 97 7.72 -23.32 5.74
C VAL A 97 6.53 -23.66 6.63
N LYS A 98 6.60 -24.81 7.30
CA LYS A 98 5.50 -25.34 8.15
C LYS A 98 5.72 -25.06 9.62
N LYS A 99 7.00 -25.07 10.04
CA LYS A 99 7.36 -24.87 11.43
C LYS A 99 8.77 -24.30 11.52
N ILE A 100 8.98 -23.46 12.54
CA ILE A 100 10.28 -22.93 12.89
C ILE A 100 10.59 -23.32 14.33
N ASN A 101 11.69 -24.03 14.53
CA ASN A 101 12.17 -24.40 15.84
C ASN A 101 13.44 -23.57 16.15
N LYS A 102 13.43 -22.88 17.28
CA LYS A 102 14.58 -22.15 17.78
C LYS A 102 15.53 -23.11 18.50
N GLY A 103 16.73 -23.25 18.01
CA GLY A 103 17.82 -23.97 18.68
C GLY A 103 18.81 -23.02 19.36
N ASP A 104 19.88 -23.58 19.96
CA ASP A 104 20.88 -22.78 20.68
C ASP A 104 21.75 -21.93 19.74
N SER A 105 22.01 -22.40 18.51
CA SER A 105 22.96 -21.77 17.58
C SER A 105 22.36 -21.50 16.19
N PHE A 106 21.22 -22.03 15.88
CA PHE A 106 20.54 -21.89 14.60
C PHE A 106 19.05 -22.17 14.73
N TYR A 107 18.29 -21.66 13.77
CA TYR A 107 16.91 -21.99 13.54
C TYR A 107 16.80 -23.20 12.62
N GLU A 108 15.89 -24.12 12.94
CA GLU A 108 15.53 -25.23 12.10
C GLU A 108 14.14 -24.99 11.51
N LEU A 109 14.07 -24.89 10.18
CA LEU A 109 12.84 -24.65 9.43
C LEU A 109 12.38 -25.97 8.81
N GLU A 110 11.29 -26.51 9.28
CA GLU A 110 10.61 -27.65 8.67
C GLU A 110 9.82 -27.14 7.46
N THR A 111 10.21 -27.61 6.28
CA THR A 111 9.58 -27.18 5.02
C THR A 111 8.91 -28.35 4.30
N SER A 112 8.12 -28.05 3.26
CA SER A 112 7.56 -29.06 2.35
C SER A 112 8.64 -29.87 1.61
N MET A 113 9.88 -29.36 1.53
CA MET A 113 10.99 -29.96 0.79
C MET A 113 12.09 -30.53 1.70
N GLY A 114 11.89 -30.51 3.02
CA GLY A 114 12.86 -30.99 3.99
C GLY A 114 13.21 -29.94 5.05
N ILE A 115 14.31 -30.15 5.76
CA ILE A 115 14.73 -29.31 6.87
C ILE A 115 15.85 -28.37 6.40
N LEU A 116 15.65 -27.08 6.63
CA LEU A 116 16.68 -26.05 6.43
C LEU A 116 17.20 -25.56 7.79
N LYS A 117 18.47 -25.19 7.85
CA LYS A 117 19.09 -24.61 9.05
C LYS A 117 19.67 -23.25 8.72
N SER A 118 19.36 -22.23 9.54
CA SER A 118 19.91 -20.89 9.37
C SER A 118 20.21 -20.25 10.71
N LYS A 119 21.23 -19.40 10.74
CA LYS A 119 21.57 -18.57 11.91
C LYS A 119 20.66 -17.34 12.01
N LEU A 120 20.20 -16.84 10.86
CA LEU A 120 19.32 -15.68 10.75
C LEU A 120 18.07 -16.09 9.96
N VAL A 121 16.93 -15.63 10.40
CA VAL A 121 15.65 -15.77 9.71
C VAL A 121 15.01 -14.41 9.59
N ILE A 122 14.61 -14.03 8.37
CA ILE A 122 13.82 -12.82 8.14
C ILE A 122 12.41 -13.28 7.79
N ASN A 123 11.46 -12.89 8.64
CA ASN A 123 10.05 -13.21 8.48
C ASN A 123 9.36 -12.15 7.64
N ALA A 124 9.23 -12.39 6.36
CA ALA A 124 8.51 -11.52 5.43
C ALA A 124 7.22 -12.19 4.91
N ALA A 125 6.54 -12.96 5.77
CA ALA A 125 5.39 -13.80 5.38
C ALA A 125 4.05 -13.04 5.25
N GLY A 126 4.07 -11.71 5.25
CA GLY A 126 2.88 -10.89 5.02
C GLY A 126 1.80 -11.13 6.07
N VAL A 127 0.58 -11.48 5.65
CA VAL A 127 -0.54 -11.74 6.58
C VAL A 127 -0.33 -12.96 7.49
N TYR A 128 0.68 -13.79 7.21
CA TYR A 128 1.06 -14.96 8.01
C TYR A 128 2.27 -14.72 8.90
N ALA A 129 2.82 -13.51 8.95
CA ALA A 129 4.03 -13.24 9.73
C ALA A 129 3.82 -13.51 11.24
N ASP A 130 2.63 -13.27 11.78
CA ASP A 130 2.27 -13.60 13.15
C ASP A 130 2.35 -15.10 13.46
N VAL A 131 2.04 -15.95 12.48
CA VAL A 131 2.13 -17.42 12.65
C VAL A 131 3.57 -17.83 12.93
N PHE A 132 4.52 -17.32 12.16
CA PHE A 132 5.95 -17.67 12.30
C PHE A 132 6.60 -16.98 13.51
N HIS A 133 6.28 -15.70 13.75
CA HIS A 133 6.69 -15.00 14.97
C HIS A 133 6.28 -15.79 16.22
N ASN A 134 5.01 -16.21 16.26
CA ASN A 134 4.44 -16.92 17.39
C ASN A 134 4.99 -18.34 17.61
N MET A 135 5.77 -18.89 16.66
CA MET A 135 6.49 -20.15 16.85
C MET A 135 7.76 -19.98 17.68
N VAL A 136 8.42 -18.81 17.60
CA VAL A 136 9.74 -18.58 18.15
C VAL A 136 9.79 -17.64 19.34
N SER A 137 8.79 -16.77 19.51
CA SER A 137 8.70 -15.78 20.58
C SER A 137 7.64 -16.16 21.62
N SER A 138 7.88 -15.80 22.86
CA SER A 138 6.89 -15.84 23.95
C SER A 138 5.94 -14.65 23.89
N LYS A 139 6.37 -13.51 23.36
CA LYS A 139 5.55 -12.32 23.11
C LYS A 139 4.76 -12.56 21.82
N LYS A 140 3.45 -12.71 21.96
CA LYS A 140 2.60 -13.01 20.79
C LYS A 140 2.15 -11.73 20.11
N ILE A 141 2.18 -11.75 18.78
CA ILE A 141 1.57 -10.72 17.92
C ILE A 141 0.38 -11.31 17.18
N HIS A 142 -0.51 -10.45 16.71
CA HIS A 142 -1.66 -10.86 15.94
C HIS A 142 -1.82 -9.95 14.70
N ILE A 143 -1.97 -10.57 13.54
CA ILE A 143 -2.19 -9.86 12.27
C ILE A 143 -3.61 -10.10 11.80
N THR A 144 -4.37 -9.02 11.73
CA THR A 144 -5.69 -8.99 11.09
C THR A 144 -5.51 -8.63 9.61
N PRO A 145 -5.95 -9.51 8.68
CA PRO A 145 -5.90 -9.17 7.26
C PRO A 145 -6.82 -7.99 6.95
N ARG A 146 -6.28 -6.94 6.34
CA ARG A 146 -7.06 -5.79 5.89
C ARG A 146 -7.20 -5.82 4.38
N ARG A 147 -8.40 -6.22 3.92
CA ARG A 147 -8.69 -6.35 2.49
C ARG A 147 -8.88 -5.00 1.84
N GLY A 148 -8.13 -4.75 0.77
CA GLY A 148 -8.24 -3.59 -0.10
C GLY A 148 -8.72 -3.98 -1.48
N VAL A 149 -9.92 -3.52 -1.86
CA VAL A 149 -10.50 -3.75 -3.19
C VAL A 149 -10.14 -2.59 -4.11
N TYR A 150 -9.79 -2.92 -5.35
CA TYR A 150 -9.46 -1.98 -6.41
C TYR A 150 -10.31 -2.21 -7.65
N CYS A 151 -10.54 -1.14 -8.41
CA CYS A 151 -11.01 -1.18 -9.79
C CYS A 151 -9.92 -0.64 -10.71
N LEU A 152 -9.57 -1.39 -11.73
CA LEU A 152 -8.71 -0.96 -12.83
C LEU A 152 -9.58 -0.59 -14.02
N LEU A 153 -9.39 0.62 -14.56
CA LEU A 153 -10.13 1.13 -15.69
C LEU A 153 -9.25 1.14 -16.95
N ASP A 154 -9.90 1.15 -18.10
CA ASP A 154 -9.25 1.12 -19.40
C ASP A 154 -8.30 2.31 -19.63
N LYS A 155 -7.31 2.13 -20.51
CA LYS A 155 -6.33 3.16 -20.87
C LYS A 155 -6.95 4.39 -21.55
N SER A 156 -8.10 4.23 -22.21
CA SER A 156 -8.82 5.35 -22.80
C SER A 156 -9.23 6.44 -21.80
N VAL A 157 -9.24 6.08 -20.50
CA VAL A 157 -9.58 7.00 -19.40
C VAL A 157 -8.42 7.18 -18.41
N GLY A 158 -7.23 6.71 -18.73
CA GLY A 158 -6.06 6.79 -17.86
C GLY A 158 -5.61 8.21 -17.52
N ASN A 159 -5.96 9.18 -18.36
CA ASN A 159 -5.70 10.61 -18.18
C ASN A 159 -6.84 11.34 -17.42
N HIS A 160 -7.79 10.63 -16.85
CA HIS A 160 -8.90 11.22 -16.09
C HIS A 160 -8.39 12.04 -14.90
N VAL A 161 -7.29 11.61 -14.27
CA VAL A 161 -6.48 12.40 -13.34
C VAL A 161 -5.02 12.35 -13.75
N LYS A 162 -4.27 13.40 -13.40
CA LYS A 162 -2.82 13.50 -13.67
C LYS A 162 -2.01 13.08 -12.44
N SER A 163 -2.46 13.53 -11.26
CA SER A 163 -1.84 13.26 -9.97
C SER A 163 -2.54 12.11 -9.24
N THR A 164 -1.91 11.55 -8.23
CA THR A 164 -2.58 10.66 -7.28
C THR A 164 -3.44 11.51 -6.35
N CYS A 165 -4.77 11.38 -6.44
CA CYS A 165 -5.75 12.18 -5.72
C CYS A 165 -6.39 11.37 -4.58
N PHE A 166 -6.42 11.91 -3.37
CA PHE A 166 -7.12 11.35 -2.21
C PHE A 166 -7.48 12.44 -1.20
N SER A 167 -8.34 12.14 -0.23
CA SER A 167 -8.74 13.06 0.83
C SER A 167 -7.83 12.96 2.05
N LEU A 168 -7.86 14.01 2.88
CA LEU A 168 -7.39 13.88 4.26
C LEU A 168 -8.05 12.66 4.90
N PRO A 169 -7.30 11.89 5.70
CA PRO A 169 -7.89 10.87 6.55
C PRO A 169 -8.92 11.52 7.49
N ASP A 170 -10.09 10.91 7.61
CA ASP A 170 -11.09 11.29 8.60
C ASP A 170 -11.45 10.10 9.49
N GLU A 171 -12.08 10.38 10.64
CA GLU A 171 -12.45 9.36 11.62
C GLU A 171 -13.52 8.39 11.11
N VAL A 172 -14.34 8.84 10.15
CA VAL A 172 -15.49 8.07 9.63
C VAL A 172 -15.08 7.18 8.45
N TYR A 173 -14.25 7.72 7.54
CA TYR A 173 -13.90 7.06 6.27
C TYR A 173 -12.45 6.56 6.22
N GLY A 174 -11.65 6.84 7.25
CA GLY A 174 -10.24 6.47 7.32
C GLY A 174 -9.40 7.16 6.24
N LYS A 175 -8.33 6.50 5.82
CA LYS A 175 -7.54 6.96 4.67
C LYS A 175 -8.40 6.86 3.42
N GLY A 176 -8.72 7.99 2.81
CA GLY A 176 -9.62 8.06 1.64
C GLY A 176 -9.22 7.13 0.50
N VAL A 177 -10.16 6.87 -0.39
CA VAL A 177 -9.93 6.11 -1.62
C VAL A 177 -9.06 6.93 -2.56
N LEU A 178 -8.00 6.34 -3.10
CA LEU A 178 -7.15 6.96 -4.10
C LEU A 178 -7.75 6.83 -5.49
N VAL A 179 -7.57 7.86 -6.30
CA VAL A 179 -7.76 7.81 -7.75
C VAL A 179 -6.43 8.24 -8.37
N THR A 180 -5.82 7.37 -9.15
CA THR A 180 -4.45 7.57 -9.65
C THR A 180 -4.28 7.00 -11.06
N PRO A 181 -3.49 7.62 -11.93
CA PRO A 181 -3.05 6.95 -13.15
C PRO A 181 -2.10 5.80 -12.80
N THR A 182 -1.90 4.89 -13.73
CA THR A 182 -0.83 3.86 -13.64
C THR A 182 0.29 4.17 -14.63
N VAL A 183 1.47 3.59 -14.42
CA VAL A 183 2.61 3.75 -15.35
C VAL A 183 2.34 3.17 -16.74
N ASP A 184 1.34 2.29 -16.86
CA ASP A 184 0.92 1.66 -18.10
C ASP A 184 -0.26 2.39 -18.78
N GLY A 185 -0.70 3.50 -18.20
CA GLY A 185 -1.72 4.39 -18.77
C GLY A 185 -3.16 4.04 -18.44
N ASN A 186 -3.39 3.16 -17.48
CA ASN A 186 -4.72 2.88 -16.93
C ASN A 186 -5.09 3.90 -15.85
N LEU A 187 -6.37 3.90 -15.43
CA LEU A 187 -6.82 4.56 -14.23
C LEU A 187 -7.08 3.52 -13.14
N LEU A 188 -6.54 3.75 -11.94
CA LEU A 188 -6.72 2.88 -10.78
C LEU A 188 -7.54 3.62 -9.71
N VAL A 189 -8.55 2.95 -9.19
CA VAL A 189 -9.42 3.44 -8.10
C VAL A 189 -9.36 2.45 -6.95
N GLY A 190 -9.00 2.89 -5.78
CA GLY A 190 -8.83 2.06 -4.58
C GLY A 190 -7.69 2.52 -3.69
N PRO A 191 -7.43 1.79 -2.61
CA PRO A 191 -8.18 0.64 -2.11
C PRO A 191 -9.37 0.99 -1.22
N THR A 192 -10.21 -0.01 -0.94
CA THR A 192 -10.99 -0.04 0.29
C THR A 192 -10.10 -0.45 1.47
N ALA A 193 -10.64 -0.46 2.68
CA ALA A 193 -9.93 -0.96 3.87
C ALA A 193 -10.97 -1.65 4.78
N THR A 194 -11.01 -2.98 4.71
CA THR A 194 -11.97 -3.79 5.48
C THR A 194 -11.23 -4.90 6.18
N ASP A 195 -11.30 -4.91 7.50
CA ASP A 195 -10.73 -5.99 8.31
C ASP A 195 -11.58 -7.25 8.16
N ILE A 196 -10.93 -8.37 7.91
CA ILE A 196 -11.56 -9.67 7.71
C ILE A 196 -10.85 -10.73 8.53
N ALA A 197 -11.51 -11.87 8.74
CA ALA A 197 -10.92 -12.96 9.52
C ALA A 197 -10.10 -13.95 8.67
N ASP A 198 -10.51 -14.13 7.44
CA ASP A 198 -9.89 -15.12 6.54
C ASP A 198 -8.69 -14.51 5.83
N LYS A 199 -7.51 -15.08 6.06
CA LYS A 199 -6.23 -14.67 5.45
C LYS A 199 -6.11 -15.04 3.96
N GLU A 200 -7.10 -15.74 3.40
CA GLU A 200 -7.14 -16.13 1.98
C GLU A 200 -8.24 -15.41 1.18
N ASP A 201 -9.16 -14.68 1.85
CA ASP A 201 -10.29 -14.03 1.17
C ASP A 201 -9.87 -12.78 0.40
N THR A 202 -9.58 -12.94 -0.87
CA THR A 202 -9.32 -11.88 -1.85
C THR A 202 -10.51 -11.62 -2.78
N ALA A 203 -11.73 -12.02 -2.38
CA ALA A 203 -12.92 -11.81 -3.19
C ALA A 203 -13.26 -10.32 -3.34
N THR A 204 -13.86 -9.97 -4.47
CA THR A 204 -14.46 -8.66 -4.73
C THR A 204 -15.96 -8.79 -4.88
N THR A 205 -16.72 -7.93 -4.24
CA THR A 205 -18.18 -7.96 -4.32
C THR A 205 -18.73 -6.71 -5.01
N ALA A 206 -19.87 -6.86 -5.67
CA ALA A 206 -20.55 -5.73 -6.31
C ALA A 206 -20.90 -4.61 -5.31
N LYS A 207 -21.18 -4.97 -4.04
CA LYS A 207 -21.43 -4.02 -2.97
C LYS A 207 -20.18 -3.20 -2.67
N GLU A 208 -19.04 -3.84 -2.47
CA GLU A 208 -17.76 -3.16 -2.16
C GLU A 208 -17.33 -2.26 -3.32
N ILE A 209 -17.45 -2.73 -4.56
CA ILE A 209 -17.15 -1.92 -5.75
C ILE A 209 -18.03 -0.67 -5.81
N LYS A 210 -19.34 -0.81 -5.54
CA LYS A 210 -20.26 0.32 -5.51
C LYS A 210 -19.90 1.34 -4.42
N GLU A 211 -19.53 0.86 -3.23
CA GLU A 211 -19.07 1.70 -2.13
C GLU A 211 -17.72 2.37 -2.44
N LEU A 212 -16.79 1.64 -3.04
CA LEU A 212 -15.50 2.17 -3.50
C LEU A 212 -15.69 3.35 -4.44
N ILE A 213 -16.50 3.20 -5.50
CA ILE A 213 -16.76 4.25 -6.47
C ILE A 213 -17.50 5.44 -5.82
N LYS A 214 -18.43 5.19 -4.91
CA LYS A 214 -19.11 6.27 -4.16
C LYS A 214 -18.10 7.10 -3.36
N LYS A 215 -17.18 6.45 -2.66
CA LYS A 215 -16.12 7.12 -1.88
C LYS A 215 -15.13 7.86 -2.80
N ALA A 216 -14.72 7.25 -3.89
CA ALA A 216 -13.82 7.87 -4.87
C ALA A 216 -14.39 9.14 -5.49
N ASN A 217 -15.71 9.17 -5.75
CA ASN A 217 -16.40 10.35 -6.29
C ASN A 217 -16.48 11.53 -5.30
N ILE A 218 -16.11 11.35 -4.04
CA ILE A 218 -15.91 12.48 -3.11
C ILE A 218 -14.68 13.28 -3.54
N ASN A 219 -13.61 12.59 -3.98
CA ASN A 219 -12.34 13.19 -4.35
C ASN A 219 -12.27 13.63 -5.80
N VAL A 220 -12.74 12.76 -6.70
CA VAL A 220 -12.64 12.95 -8.16
C VAL A 220 -14.01 12.75 -8.78
N LYS A 221 -14.50 13.77 -9.48
CA LYS A 221 -15.83 13.75 -10.12
C LYS A 221 -15.84 12.89 -11.37
N ASN A 222 -17.03 12.35 -11.68
CA ASN A 222 -17.34 11.70 -12.97
C ASN A 222 -16.42 10.51 -13.29
N ILE A 223 -16.05 9.71 -12.29
CA ILE A 223 -15.25 8.51 -12.53
C ILE A 223 -15.96 7.62 -13.56
N PRO A 224 -15.30 7.28 -14.68
CA PRO A 224 -15.94 6.59 -15.82
C PRO A 224 -16.09 5.08 -15.53
N ILE A 225 -16.95 4.72 -14.59
CA ILE A 225 -17.14 3.34 -14.09
C ILE A 225 -17.46 2.31 -15.19
N LYS A 226 -18.04 2.74 -16.30
CA LYS A 226 -18.33 1.86 -17.45
C LYS A 226 -17.06 1.34 -18.14
N GLN A 227 -15.92 1.95 -17.85
CA GLN A 227 -14.61 1.59 -18.38
C GLN A 227 -13.80 0.70 -17.41
N VAL A 228 -14.42 0.17 -16.36
CA VAL A 228 -13.78 -0.82 -15.50
C VAL A 228 -13.54 -2.09 -16.31
N ILE A 229 -12.28 -2.50 -16.42
CA ILE A 229 -11.87 -3.72 -17.13
C ILE A 229 -11.68 -4.90 -16.18
N THR A 230 -11.32 -4.63 -14.91
CA THR A 230 -11.21 -5.66 -13.88
C THR A 230 -11.30 -5.06 -12.48
N SER A 231 -11.60 -5.91 -11.51
CA SER A 231 -11.47 -5.61 -10.09
C SER A 231 -10.64 -6.71 -9.41
N PHE A 232 -9.89 -6.34 -8.42
CA PHE A 232 -9.08 -7.26 -7.64
C PHE A 232 -8.98 -6.79 -6.19
N ALA A 233 -8.57 -7.68 -5.31
CA ALA A 233 -8.31 -7.35 -3.92
C ALA A 233 -6.97 -7.94 -3.47
N GLY A 234 -6.36 -7.28 -2.50
CA GLY A 234 -5.18 -7.75 -1.80
C GLY A 234 -5.37 -7.62 -0.30
N LEU A 235 -4.60 -8.38 0.45
CA LEU A 235 -4.62 -8.37 1.91
C LEU A 235 -3.36 -7.68 2.44
N ARG A 236 -3.56 -6.62 3.22
CA ARG A 236 -2.48 -5.98 3.95
C ARG A 236 -2.40 -6.57 5.35
N ALA A 237 -1.20 -6.95 5.78
CA ALA A 237 -0.93 -7.28 7.17
C ALA A 237 -1.17 -6.03 8.03
N HIS A 238 -2.09 -6.13 8.98
CA HIS A 238 -2.38 -5.08 9.96
C HIS A 238 -2.20 -5.68 11.34
N GLU A 239 -1.15 -5.26 12.01
CA GLU A 239 -0.85 -5.68 13.38
C GLU A 239 -1.65 -4.80 14.35
N ASP A 240 -2.07 -5.37 15.48
CA ASP A 240 -3.01 -4.74 16.42
C ASP A 240 -2.48 -3.45 17.06
N ALA A 241 -1.16 -3.29 17.23
CA ALA A 241 -0.54 -2.04 17.69
C ALA A 241 -0.54 -0.94 16.61
N GLY A 242 -0.77 -1.31 15.34
CA GLY A 242 -1.01 -0.38 14.25
C GLY A 242 0.23 0.25 13.62
N ASP A 243 1.44 -0.19 13.97
CA ASP A 243 2.68 0.27 13.38
C ASP A 243 3.43 -0.86 12.64
N PHE A 244 4.49 -0.52 11.92
CA PHE A 244 5.35 -1.48 11.27
C PHE A 244 6.27 -2.14 12.30
N ILE A 245 6.45 -3.45 12.18
CA ILE A 245 7.48 -4.21 12.90
C ILE A 245 8.63 -4.44 11.92
N VAL A 246 9.80 -3.88 12.21
CA VAL A 246 11.04 -4.10 11.45
C VAL A 246 12.18 -4.15 12.47
N GLU A 247 12.26 -5.25 13.20
CA GLU A 247 13.21 -5.39 14.30
C GLU A 247 13.57 -6.85 14.58
N GLU A 248 14.68 -7.06 15.27
CA GLU A 248 15.04 -8.36 15.79
C GLU A 248 14.16 -8.68 17.01
N VAL A 249 13.61 -9.89 17.04
CA VAL A 249 12.72 -10.33 18.12
C VAL A 249 13.52 -10.54 19.40
N GLU A 250 13.19 -9.80 20.45
CA GLU A 250 13.97 -9.70 21.70
C GLU A 250 14.31 -11.06 22.32
N ASP A 251 13.34 -11.97 22.39
CA ASP A 251 13.51 -13.31 22.99
C ASP A 251 13.83 -14.38 21.94
N ALA A 252 14.10 -13.99 20.68
CA ALA A 252 14.49 -14.89 19.59
C ALA A 252 15.64 -14.29 18.76
N PRO A 253 16.88 -14.15 19.32
CA PRO A 253 18.01 -13.57 18.62
C PRO A 253 18.28 -14.23 17.27
N GLY A 254 18.48 -13.41 16.23
CA GLY A 254 18.62 -13.87 14.84
C GLY A 254 17.31 -14.08 14.09
N PHE A 255 16.15 -13.85 14.72
CA PHE A 255 14.86 -13.80 14.06
C PHE A 255 14.41 -12.35 13.93
N ILE A 256 14.11 -11.92 12.70
CA ILE A 256 13.78 -10.53 12.33
C ILE A 256 12.39 -10.54 11.68
N ASP A 257 11.49 -9.72 12.20
CA ASP A 257 10.19 -9.44 11.60
C ASP A 257 10.23 -8.21 10.71
#